data_a41fb9cdcdd1b284927f3e406d5d4d9b
#
_entry.id   a41fb9cdcdd1b284927f3e406d5d4d9b
#
_cell.length_a   1.000
_cell.length_b   1.000
_cell.length_c   1.000
_cell.angle_alpha   90.00
_cell.angle_beta   90.00
_cell.angle_gamma   90.00
#
_symmetry.space_group_name_H-M   'P 1'
#
loop_
_entity.id
_entity.type
_entity.pdbx_description
1 polymer ?
#
loop_
_entity_poly.entity_id
_entity_poly.type
_entity_poly.pdbx_seq_one_letter_code
_entity_poly.pdbx_strand_id
1 'polypeptide(L)'
;MVKRVLVLGGTGRTGRHVIDKALAAGWAVNVLARRPEAVTQSDDNLTVFSGTPENLADVEAAIAGCDAVIATMNNARAKDSPFAKIVNSPTLLTDCFANIIAAMETNGVRRVVQLGASGAGDSFSAAPWIFKLFIRKTNLGVAYRDHEGVEAALAASGLDWTVGRAVGLGDKAGTVTESYVVNGKLEPKQSMQIGRETVAQWLVDAVDRDDLHGKTPIISIG
;
A
#
# COMPACT_ATOMS: atom_id res chain seq x y z
N MET A 1 13.69 6.81 20.87
CA MET A 1 14.12 7.31 19.56
C MET A 1 12.86 7.68 18.77
N VAL A 2 12.94 8.69 17.89
CA VAL A 2 11.83 9.04 17.00
C VAL A 2 11.71 7.93 15.95
N LYS A 3 10.50 7.39 15.76
CA LYS A 3 10.23 6.38 14.73
C LYS A 3 10.48 6.98 13.35
N ARG A 4 11.16 6.23 12.48
CA ARG A 4 11.43 6.63 11.09
C ARG A 4 10.78 5.64 10.13
N VAL A 5 10.06 6.13 9.14
CA VAL A 5 9.41 5.28 8.14
C VAL A 5 9.79 5.67 6.72
N LEU A 6 9.95 4.65 5.86
CA LEU A 6 10.06 4.86 4.41
C LEU A 6 8.65 4.84 3.80
N VAL A 7 8.26 5.91 3.12
CA VAL A 7 7.00 5.98 2.36
C VAL A 7 7.28 5.83 0.88
N LEU A 8 6.74 4.77 0.29
CA LEU A 8 6.76 4.49 -1.15
C LEU A 8 5.41 4.87 -1.77
N GLY A 9 5.45 5.58 -2.90
CA GLY A 9 4.25 6.14 -3.51
C GLY A 9 3.78 7.45 -2.86
N GLY A 10 4.65 8.15 -2.12
CA GLY A 10 4.36 9.40 -1.39
C GLY A 10 3.80 10.53 -2.25
N THR A 11 4.12 10.60 -3.54
CA THR A 11 3.57 11.59 -4.49
C THR A 11 2.16 11.24 -4.99
N GLY A 12 1.64 10.06 -4.62
CA GLY A 12 0.30 9.60 -4.99
C GLY A 12 -0.83 10.22 -4.15
N ARG A 13 -2.07 10.04 -4.62
CA ARG A 13 -3.28 10.58 -3.95
C ARG A 13 -3.47 10.11 -2.50
N THR A 14 -3.05 8.90 -2.16
CA THR A 14 -3.09 8.38 -0.78
C THR A 14 -1.77 8.64 -0.07
N GLY A 15 -0.63 8.45 -0.76
CA GLY A 15 0.71 8.54 -0.16
C GLY A 15 1.02 9.91 0.45
N ARG A 16 0.55 11.01 -0.16
CA ARG A 16 0.70 12.36 0.44
C ARG A 16 0.03 12.45 1.81
N HIS A 17 -1.15 11.86 1.98
CA HIS A 17 -1.81 11.83 3.30
C HIS A 17 -1.06 10.93 4.28
N VAL A 18 -0.40 9.85 3.81
CA VAL A 18 0.48 9.03 4.67
C VAL A 18 1.65 9.86 5.20
N ILE A 19 2.29 10.67 4.35
CA ILE A 19 3.36 11.59 4.78
C ILE A 19 2.81 12.54 5.86
N ASP A 20 1.68 13.21 5.59
CA ASP A 20 1.06 14.16 6.51
C ASP A 20 0.74 13.51 7.87
N LYS A 21 0.15 12.29 7.87
CA LYS A 21 -0.23 11.59 9.10
C LYS A 21 1.00 11.09 9.88
N ALA A 22 2.03 10.60 9.21
CA ALA A 22 3.26 10.14 9.86
C ALA A 22 4.02 11.33 10.50
N LEU A 23 4.13 12.46 9.81
CA LEU A 23 4.72 13.69 10.36
C LEU A 23 3.91 14.21 11.55
N ALA A 24 2.56 14.24 11.45
CA ALA A 24 1.69 14.64 12.54
C ALA A 24 1.79 13.72 13.77
N ALA A 25 2.15 12.43 13.58
CA ALA A 25 2.46 11.51 14.66
C ALA A 25 3.87 11.72 15.27
N GLY A 26 4.62 12.72 14.80
CA GLY A 26 5.97 13.03 15.26
C GLY A 26 7.04 12.08 14.73
N TRP A 27 6.77 11.35 13.63
CA TRP A 27 7.74 10.43 13.03
C TRP A 27 8.66 11.16 12.05
N ALA A 28 9.86 10.63 11.87
CA ALA A 28 10.71 11.00 10.74
C ALA A 28 10.26 10.20 9.51
N VAL A 29 10.19 10.87 8.36
CA VAL A 29 9.65 10.28 7.12
C VAL A 29 10.70 10.39 6.02
N ASN A 30 11.12 9.25 5.49
CA ASN A 30 11.86 9.15 4.24
C ASN A 30 10.85 8.89 3.11
N VAL A 31 10.98 9.61 1.99
CA VAL A 31 10.15 9.39 0.79
C VAL A 31 11.07 9.07 -0.38
N LEU A 32 10.85 7.95 -1.06
CA LEU A 32 11.50 7.66 -2.34
C LEU A 32 10.56 8.06 -3.48
N ALA A 33 10.99 9.01 -4.30
CA ALA A 33 10.19 9.57 -5.37
C ALA A 33 10.98 9.76 -6.67
N ARG A 34 10.38 9.35 -7.80
CA ARG A 34 10.92 9.59 -9.15
C ARG A 34 10.98 11.08 -9.50
N ARG A 35 10.13 11.86 -8.88
CA ARG A 35 10.03 13.32 -9.03
C ARG A 35 9.96 13.92 -7.63
N PRO A 36 11.12 14.21 -6.99
CA PRO A 36 11.19 14.77 -5.65
C PRO A 36 10.39 16.07 -5.50
N GLU A 37 10.36 16.88 -6.53
CA GLU A 37 9.62 18.15 -6.61
C GLU A 37 8.09 18.00 -6.53
N ALA A 38 7.57 16.78 -6.70
CA ALA A 38 6.15 16.47 -6.54
C ALA A 38 5.75 16.18 -5.08
N VAL A 39 6.73 16.07 -4.17
CA VAL A 39 6.50 16.05 -2.73
C VAL A 39 6.36 17.50 -2.27
N THR A 40 5.17 17.90 -1.88
CA THR A 40 4.83 19.30 -1.56
C THR A 40 4.89 19.62 -0.06
N GLN A 41 5.03 18.60 0.78
CA GLN A 41 5.21 18.74 2.21
C GLN A 41 6.59 19.35 2.54
N SER A 42 6.65 20.15 3.59
CA SER A 42 7.90 20.71 4.11
C SER A 42 7.89 20.55 5.63
N ASP A 43 8.83 19.77 6.15
CA ASP A 43 8.99 19.49 7.58
C ASP A 43 10.45 19.11 7.85
N ASP A 44 10.98 19.45 9.03
CA ASP A 44 12.37 19.13 9.43
C ASP A 44 12.59 17.62 9.57
N ASN A 45 11.52 16.85 9.80
CA ASN A 45 11.55 15.39 9.87
C ASN A 45 11.30 14.69 8.52
N LEU A 46 11.17 15.42 7.41
CA LEU A 46 10.96 14.89 6.07
C LEU A 46 12.26 14.88 5.27
N THR A 47 12.64 13.71 4.77
CA THR A 47 13.75 13.54 3.82
C THR A 47 13.23 12.93 2.52
N VAL A 48 13.51 13.60 1.38
CA VAL A 48 13.08 13.11 0.07
C VAL A 48 14.29 12.61 -0.72
N PHE A 49 14.24 11.35 -1.11
CA PHE A 49 15.24 10.68 -1.96
C PHE A 49 14.74 10.65 -3.40
N SER A 50 15.62 11.05 -4.32
CA SER A 50 15.37 10.90 -5.76
C SER A 50 15.67 9.48 -6.20
N GLY A 51 14.72 8.79 -6.81
CA GLY A 51 14.91 7.43 -7.28
C GLY A 51 13.60 6.68 -7.50
N THR A 52 13.72 5.38 -7.73
CA THR A 52 12.59 4.48 -8.02
C THR A 52 12.72 3.16 -7.27
N PRO A 53 11.62 2.57 -6.76
CA PRO A 53 11.67 1.24 -6.15
C PRO A 53 11.96 0.10 -7.15
N GLU A 54 12.01 0.39 -8.46
CA GLU A 54 12.52 -0.54 -9.48
C GLU A 54 14.05 -0.71 -9.41
N ASN A 55 14.75 0.18 -8.69
CA ASN A 55 16.21 0.11 -8.47
C ASN A 55 16.50 -0.21 -7.00
N LEU A 56 17.14 -1.33 -6.74
CA LEU A 56 17.49 -1.78 -5.39
C LEU A 56 18.34 -0.74 -4.64
N ALA A 57 19.36 -0.16 -5.28
CA ALA A 57 20.23 0.81 -4.62
C ALA A 57 19.51 2.08 -4.17
N ASP A 58 18.48 2.53 -4.92
CA ASP A 58 17.66 3.67 -4.53
C ASP A 58 16.82 3.34 -3.28
N VAL A 59 16.30 2.10 -3.20
CA VAL A 59 15.53 1.63 -2.03
C VAL A 59 16.46 1.51 -0.82
N GLU A 60 17.65 0.92 -0.96
CA GLU A 60 18.64 0.78 0.11
C GLU A 60 19.07 2.14 0.67
N ALA A 61 19.29 3.13 -0.19
CA ALA A 61 19.61 4.48 0.23
C ALA A 61 18.48 5.14 1.04
N ALA A 62 17.22 4.94 0.62
CA ALA A 62 16.08 5.57 1.24
C ALA A 62 15.61 4.86 2.54
N ILE A 63 15.85 3.54 2.67
CA ILE A 63 15.40 2.75 3.82
C ILE A 63 16.38 2.81 4.99
N ALA A 64 17.60 3.26 4.77
CA ALA A 64 18.65 3.29 5.79
C ALA A 64 18.16 4.01 7.07
N GLY A 65 18.24 3.31 8.22
CA GLY A 65 17.81 3.84 9.52
C GLY A 65 16.29 3.96 9.70
N CYS A 66 15.48 3.34 8.82
CA CYS A 66 14.04 3.24 8.99
C CYS A 66 13.65 2.07 9.91
N ASP A 67 12.55 2.22 10.63
CA ASP A 67 11.94 1.20 11.48
C ASP A 67 10.88 0.39 10.71
N ALA A 68 10.26 1.01 9.69
CA ALA A 68 9.19 0.39 8.90
C ALA A 68 9.08 0.98 7.48
N VAL A 69 8.36 0.26 6.63
CA VAL A 69 7.99 0.68 5.27
C VAL A 69 6.46 0.81 5.17
N ILE A 70 5.98 1.92 4.59
CA ILE A 70 4.58 2.08 4.19
C ILE A 70 4.54 2.25 2.67
N ALA A 71 3.88 1.33 1.97
CA ALA A 71 3.82 1.36 0.51
C ALA A 71 2.39 1.61 0.01
N THR A 72 2.22 2.64 -0.83
CA THR A 72 0.95 3.05 -1.42
C THR A 72 1.00 3.09 -2.95
N MET A 73 1.91 2.32 -3.51
CA MET A 73 2.11 2.24 -4.97
C MET A 73 0.97 1.51 -5.67
N ASN A 74 0.76 1.83 -6.94
CA ASN A 74 -0.18 1.14 -7.79
C ASN A 74 0.27 1.22 -9.26
N ASN A 75 -0.25 0.32 -10.11
CA ASN A 75 -0.04 0.38 -11.54
C ASN A 75 -0.59 1.68 -12.12
N ALA A 76 0.19 2.32 -12.98
CA ALA A 76 -0.23 3.53 -13.67
C ALA A 76 -1.10 3.18 -14.90
N ARG A 77 -2.16 3.94 -15.09
CA ARG A 77 -3.04 3.87 -16.26
C ARG A 77 -3.00 5.18 -17.03
N ALA A 78 -3.19 5.09 -18.35
CA ALA A 78 -3.19 6.27 -19.23
C ALA A 78 -4.29 7.29 -18.89
N LYS A 79 -5.39 6.84 -18.27
CA LYS A 79 -6.51 7.66 -17.77
C LYS A 79 -7.08 7.03 -16.49
N ASP A 80 -7.78 7.81 -15.69
CA ASP A 80 -8.49 7.32 -14.49
C ASP A 80 -9.80 6.58 -14.90
N SER A 81 -9.61 5.45 -15.57
CA SER A 81 -10.69 4.59 -16.09
C SER A 81 -10.28 3.12 -15.96
N PRO A 82 -11.20 2.22 -15.59
CA PRO A 82 -10.93 0.78 -15.50
C PRO A 82 -10.59 0.13 -16.85
N PHE A 83 -10.99 0.77 -17.95
CA PHE A 83 -10.71 0.33 -19.32
C PHE A 83 -9.42 0.95 -19.89
N ALA A 84 -8.81 1.92 -19.21
CA ALA A 84 -7.62 2.56 -19.70
C ALA A 84 -6.42 1.62 -19.70
N LYS A 85 -5.58 1.72 -20.75
CA LYS A 85 -4.36 0.92 -20.90
C LYS A 85 -3.43 1.17 -19.72
N ILE A 86 -2.84 0.10 -19.20
CA ILE A 86 -1.72 0.16 -18.25
C ILE A 86 -0.50 0.66 -19.02
N VAL A 87 0.23 1.62 -18.44
CA VAL A 87 1.36 2.31 -19.09
C VAL A 87 2.73 1.91 -18.51
N ASN A 88 2.74 1.04 -17.52
CA ASN A 88 3.94 0.47 -16.90
C ASN A 88 3.94 -1.06 -17.03
N SER A 89 4.96 -1.75 -16.49
CA SER A 89 5.00 -3.21 -16.42
C SER A 89 3.73 -3.76 -15.74
N PRO A 90 3.14 -4.85 -16.23
CA PRO A 90 2.03 -5.52 -15.57
C PRO A 90 2.40 -6.13 -14.21
N THR A 91 3.70 -6.29 -13.93
CA THR A 91 4.29 -6.85 -12.69
C THR A 91 5.06 -5.79 -11.90
N LEU A 92 4.82 -4.49 -12.17
CA LEU A 92 5.57 -3.39 -11.55
C LEU A 92 5.63 -3.49 -10.03
N LEU A 93 4.50 -3.76 -9.37
CA LEU A 93 4.46 -3.82 -7.91
C LEU A 93 5.23 -5.03 -7.39
N THR A 94 5.04 -6.19 -8.02
CA THR A 94 5.75 -7.43 -7.68
C THR A 94 7.25 -7.25 -7.82
N ASP A 95 7.71 -6.65 -8.93
CA ASP A 95 9.14 -6.40 -9.20
C ASP A 95 9.72 -5.39 -8.20
N CYS A 96 9.00 -4.31 -7.88
CA CYS A 96 9.40 -3.36 -6.85
C CYS A 96 9.48 -4.03 -5.47
N PHE A 97 8.53 -4.89 -5.12
CA PHE A 97 8.54 -5.56 -3.83
C PHE A 97 9.67 -6.57 -3.67
N ALA A 98 10.17 -7.16 -4.74
CA ALA A 98 11.41 -7.95 -4.69
C ALA A 98 12.60 -7.10 -4.19
N ASN A 99 12.77 -5.89 -4.72
CA ASN A 99 13.80 -4.94 -4.26
C ASN A 99 13.55 -4.43 -2.84
N ILE A 100 12.29 -4.12 -2.51
CA ILE A 100 11.91 -3.62 -1.17
C ILE A 100 12.23 -4.68 -0.12
N ILE A 101 11.84 -5.93 -0.34
CA ILE A 101 12.12 -7.05 0.57
C ILE A 101 13.62 -7.24 0.75
N ALA A 102 14.40 -7.26 -0.33
CA ALA A 102 15.85 -7.39 -0.28
C ALA A 102 16.50 -6.24 0.51
N ALA A 103 16.08 -4.98 0.26
CA ALA A 103 16.57 -3.83 1.01
C ALA A 103 16.17 -3.87 2.49
N MET A 104 14.96 -4.34 2.81
CA MET A 104 14.51 -4.53 4.20
C MET A 104 15.36 -5.55 4.93
N GLU A 105 15.63 -6.70 4.31
CA GLU A 105 16.50 -7.76 4.86
C GLU A 105 17.92 -7.25 5.11
N THR A 106 18.51 -6.57 4.12
CA THR A 106 19.86 -6.00 4.23
C THR A 106 19.98 -4.97 5.35
N ASN A 107 18.96 -4.15 5.56
CA ASN A 107 18.96 -3.07 6.55
C ASN A 107 18.34 -3.48 7.91
N GLY A 108 17.91 -4.73 8.08
CA GLY A 108 17.28 -5.22 9.30
C GLY A 108 15.89 -4.64 9.59
N VAL A 109 15.24 -4.04 8.58
CA VAL A 109 13.89 -3.50 8.69
C VAL A 109 12.88 -4.65 8.52
N ARG A 110 12.05 -4.90 9.51
CA ARG A 110 11.13 -6.04 9.47
C ARG A 110 9.69 -5.68 9.14
N ARG A 111 9.24 -4.48 9.56
CA ARG A 111 7.83 -4.07 9.47
C ARG A 111 7.51 -3.44 8.11
N VAL A 112 6.49 -3.96 7.43
CA VAL A 112 5.95 -3.37 6.21
C VAL A 112 4.43 -3.36 6.20
N VAL A 113 3.84 -2.22 5.84
CA VAL A 113 2.40 -2.04 5.64
C VAL A 113 2.14 -1.62 4.20
N GLN A 114 1.42 -2.47 3.46
CA GLN A 114 1.11 -2.27 2.04
C GLN A 114 -0.36 -1.90 1.86
N LEU A 115 -0.63 -0.88 1.05
CA LEU A 115 -1.98 -0.62 0.54
C LEU A 115 -2.30 -1.57 -0.62
N GLY A 116 -3.18 -2.52 -0.37
CA GLY A 116 -3.70 -3.46 -1.36
C GLY A 116 -5.10 -3.07 -1.88
N ALA A 117 -5.73 -3.99 -2.59
CA ALA A 117 -7.05 -3.80 -3.17
C ALA A 117 -8.03 -4.91 -2.74
N SER A 118 -9.20 -4.51 -2.26
CA SER A 118 -10.31 -5.45 -2.01
C SER A 118 -10.73 -6.13 -3.32
N GLY A 119 -10.73 -7.45 -3.32
CA GLY A 119 -10.92 -8.27 -4.52
C GLY A 119 -9.62 -8.87 -5.05
N ALA A 120 -8.46 -8.62 -4.43
CA ALA A 120 -7.23 -9.38 -4.66
C ALA A 120 -7.18 -10.62 -3.74
N GLY A 121 -6.41 -11.63 -4.14
CA GLY A 121 -6.21 -12.85 -3.36
C GLY A 121 -7.51 -13.57 -3.02
N ASP A 122 -7.61 -14.08 -1.79
CA ASP A 122 -8.77 -14.83 -1.30
C ASP A 122 -10.06 -13.99 -1.26
N SER A 123 -9.94 -12.66 -1.10
CA SER A 123 -11.09 -11.74 -1.10
C SER A 123 -11.86 -11.73 -2.44
N PHE A 124 -11.19 -12.12 -3.54
CA PHE A 124 -11.88 -12.32 -4.82
C PHE A 124 -12.98 -13.36 -4.73
N SER A 125 -12.78 -14.44 -3.95
CA SER A 125 -13.78 -15.50 -3.79
C SER A 125 -15.08 -15.00 -3.15
N ALA A 126 -14.98 -14.07 -2.22
CA ALA A 126 -16.09 -13.44 -1.49
C ALA A 126 -16.75 -12.28 -2.25
N ALA A 127 -16.15 -11.80 -3.34
CA ALA A 127 -16.66 -10.66 -4.11
C ALA A 127 -17.95 -11.05 -4.90
N PRO A 128 -18.89 -10.10 -5.08
CA PRO A 128 -20.08 -10.32 -5.92
C PRO A 128 -19.69 -10.72 -7.34
N TRP A 129 -20.50 -11.60 -7.97
CA TRP A 129 -20.19 -12.12 -9.29
C TRP A 129 -20.06 -11.03 -10.37
N ILE A 130 -20.86 -9.95 -10.29
CA ILE A 130 -20.77 -8.79 -11.19
C ILE A 130 -19.41 -8.12 -11.06
N PHE A 131 -18.89 -7.96 -9.84
CA PHE A 131 -17.57 -7.37 -9.60
C PHE A 131 -16.46 -8.28 -10.13
N LYS A 132 -16.57 -9.60 -9.96
CA LYS A 132 -15.66 -10.58 -10.56
C LYS A 132 -15.61 -10.45 -12.08
N LEU A 133 -16.80 -10.34 -12.71
CA LEU A 133 -16.90 -10.15 -14.15
C LEU A 133 -16.27 -8.81 -14.58
N PHE A 134 -16.51 -7.74 -13.82
CA PHE A 134 -15.94 -6.42 -14.08
C PHE A 134 -14.40 -6.44 -14.03
N ILE A 135 -13.80 -7.03 -12.99
CA ILE A 135 -12.35 -7.19 -12.91
C ILE A 135 -11.81 -7.98 -14.11
N ARG A 136 -12.45 -9.10 -14.47
CA ARG A 136 -12.01 -9.98 -15.57
C ARG A 136 -12.11 -9.32 -16.95
N LYS A 137 -13.05 -8.40 -17.15
CA LYS A 137 -13.35 -7.77 -18.44
C LYS A 137 -12.70 -6.38 -18.59
N THR A 138 -11.96 -5.91 -17.60
CA THR A 138 -11.28 -4.60 -17.62
C THR A 138 -9.79 -4.76 -17.37
N ASN A 139 -9.02 -3.70 -17.63
CA ASN A 139 -7.59 -3.65 -17.33
C ASN A 139 -7.27 -3.59 -15.81
N LEU A 140 -8.29 -3.49 -14.96
CA LEU A 140 -8.13 -3.67 -13.50
C LEU A 140 -7.58 -5.04 -13.15
N GLY A 141 -7.94 -6.09 -13.89
CA GLY A 141 -7.45 -7.44 -13.65
C GLY A 141 -5.92 -7.56 -13.67
N VAL A 142 -5.22 -6.69 -14.38
CA VAL A 142 -3.75 -6.64 -14.37
C VAL A 142 -3.25 -6.13 -13.01
N ALA A 143 -3.78 -5.00 -12.52
CA ALA A 143 -3.41 -4.44 -11.24
C ALA A 143 -3.73 -5.39 -10.07
N TYR A 144 -4.87 -6.10 -10.13
CA TYR A 144 -5.25 -7.06 -9.11
C TYR A 144 -4.29 -8.24 -9.04
N ARG A 145 -3.88 -8.81 -10.19
CA ARG A 145 -2.86 -9.87 -10.23
C ARG A 145 -1.49 -9.40 -9.73
N ASP A 146 -1.13 -8.16 -9.98
CA ASP A 146 0.12 -7.60 -9.47
C ASP A 146 0.07 -7.42 -7.93
N HIS A 147 -1.07 -7.01 -7.38
CA HIS A 147 -1.29 -7.02 -5.93
C HIS A 147 -1.21 -8.44 -5.33
N GLU A 148 -1.76 -9.45 -6.01
CA GLU A 148 -1.64 -10.87 -5.59
C GLU A 148 -0.17 -11.32 -5.60
N GLY A 149 0.63 -10.90 -6.59
CA GLY A 149 2.07 -11.14 -6.64
C GLY A 149 2.81 -10.53 -5.44
N VAL A 150 2.46 -9.29 -5.07
CA VAL A 150 3.01 -8.64 -3.85
C VAL A 150 2.67 -9.41 -2.59
N GLU A 151 1.40 -9.81 -2.43
CA GLU A 151 0.97 -10.58 -1.25
C GLU A 151 1.71 -11.91 -1.14
N ALA A 152 1.90 -12.61 -2.26
CA ALA A 152 2.65 -13.87 -2.30
C ALA A 152 4.13 -13.66 -1.93
N ALA A 153 4.77 -12.60 -2.43
CA ALA A 153 6.15 -12.25 -2.11
C ALA A 153 6.31 -11.90 -0.62
N LEU A 154 5.40 -11.11 -0.06
CA LEU A 154 5.39 -10.77 1.36
C LEU A 154 5.17 -12.00 2.24
N ALA A 155 4.24 -12.88 1.88
CA ALA A 155 3.99 -14.11 2.64
C ALA A 155 5.20 -15.06 2.67
N ALA A 156 6.05 -15.04 1.63
CA ALA A 156 7.27 -15.83 1.54
C ALA A 156 8.49 -15.17 2.21
N SER A 157 8.45 -13.86 2.52
CA SER A 157 9.63 -13.08 2.94
C SER A 157 10.05 -13.31 4.41
N GLY A 158 9.16 -13.81 5.27
CA GLY A 158 9.40 -13.88 6.71
C GLY A 158 9.41 -12.51 7.42
N LEU A 159 8.99 -11.44 6.74
CA LEU A 159 8.83 -10.11 7.32
C LEU A 159 7.54 -10.00 8.16
N ASP A 160 7.45 -8.95 8.96
CA ASP A 160 6.25 -8.59 9.73
C ASP A 160 5.35 -7.71 8.84
N TRP A 161 4.66 -8.34 7.90
CA TRP A 161 3.89 -7.65 6.88
C TRP A 161 2.40 -7.54 7.19
N THR A 162 1.76 -6.51 6.64
CA THR A 162 0.30 -6.33 6.59
C THR A 162 -0.11 -5.77 5.24
N VAL A 163 -1.17 -6.29 4.64
CA VAL A 163 -1.77 -5.70 3.43
C VAL A 163 -3.17 -5.22 3.73
N GLY A 164 -3.37 -3.91 3.84
CA GLY A 164 -4.68 -3.30 3.97
C GLY A 164 -5.38 -3.24 2.61
N ARG A 165 -6.28 -4.17 2.33
CA ARG A 165 -7.02 -4.24 1.06
C ARG A 165 -8.16 -3.22 1.06
N ALA A 166 -7.91 -2.02 0.55
CA ALA A 166 -8.92 -0.98 0.50
C ALA A 166 -10.02 -1.30 -0.52
N VAL A 167 -11.26 -0.99 -0.14
CA VAL A 167 -12.41 -0.90 -1.07
C VAL A 167 -12.27 0.33 -1.97
N GLY A 168 -13.29 0.71 -2.73
CA GLY A 168 -13.25 1.87 -3.63
C GLY A 168 -12.77 3.13 -2.91
N LEU A 169 -11.62 3.66 -3.36
CA LEU A 169 -10.98 4.85 -2.79
C LEU A 169 -11.69 6.14 -3.23
N GLY A 170 -12.18 6.90 -2.27
CA GLY A 170 -12.83 8.20 -2.45
C GLY A 170 -12.32 9.23 -1.45
N ASP A 171 -13.22 10.14 -1.09
CA ASP A 171 -12.94 11.20 -0.11
C ASP A 171 -13.86 11.10 1.12
N LYS A 172 -14.66 10.02 1.20
CA LYS A 172 -15.60 9.79 2.29
C LYS A 172 -14.87 9.42 3.58
N ALA A 173 -14.95 10.28 4.58
CA ALA A 173 -14.42 10.02 5.92
C ALA A 173 -15.34 9.08 6.71
N GLY A 174 -14.78 8.40 7.70
CA GLY A 174 -15.54 7.52 8.61
C GLY A 174 -14.60 6.68 9.47
N THR A 175 -15.20 5.95 10.41
CA THR A 175 -14.47 4.96 11.21
C THR A 175 -14.13 3.74 10.35
N VAL A 176 -12.90 3.26 10.43
CA VAL A 176 -12.47 2.08 9.67
C VAL A 176 -13.11 0.82 10.25
N THR A 177 -13.66 0.01 9.36
CA THR A 177 -14.07 -1.37 9.63
C THR A 177 -13.10 -2.30 8.91
N GLU A 178 -12.49 -3.22 9.67
CA GLU A 178 -11.66 -4.30 9.16
C GLU A 178 -12.51 -5.55 8.97
N SER A 179 -12.51 -6.09 7.76
CA SER A 179 -13.27 -7.30 7.43
C SER A 179 -12.32 -8.40 6.93
N TYR A 180 -12.68 -9.63 7.17
CA TYR A 180 -11.92 -10.80 6.75
C TYR A 180 -12.80 -11.79 5.98
N VAL A 181 -12.19 -12.63 5.16
CA VAL A 181 -12.92 -13.71 4.51
C VAL A 181 -13.10 -14.86 5.49
N VAL A 182 -14.36 -15.09 5.91
CA VAL A 182 -14.74 -16.17 6.80
C VAL A 182 -15.78 -17.05 6.08
N ASN A 183 -15.48 -18.33 5.86
CA ASN A 183 -16.37 -19.27 5.15
C ASN A 183 -16.84 -18.73 3.78
N GLY A 184 -15.95 -18.06 3.04
CA GLY A 184 -16.24 -17.49 1.72
C GLY A 184 -17.10 -16.22 1.73
N LYS A 185 -17.30 -15.58 2.89
CA LYS A 185 -18.00 -14.31 3.05
C LYS A 185 -17.12 -13.30 3.76
N LEU A 186 -17.42 -12.02 3.57
CA LEU A 186 -16.76 -10.93 4.29
C LEU A 186 -17.48 -10.67 5.61
N GLU A 187 -16.74 -10.78 6.70
CA GLU A 187 -17.24 -10.52 8.06
C GLU A 187 -16.28 -9.59 8.82
N PRO A 188 -16.77 -8.51 9.46
CA PRO A 188 -18.14 -7.97 9.30
C PRO A 188 -18.42 -7.50 7.87
N LYS A 189 -19.70 -7.26 7.53
CA LYS A 189 -20.08 -6.73 6.22
C LYS A 189 -19.45 -5.36 6.01
N GLN A 190 -18.87 -5.14 4.83
CA GLN A 190 -18.16 -3.93 4.47
C GLN A 190 -19.01 -2.96 3.65
N SER A 191 -18.68 -1.67 3.69
CA SER A 191 -19.11 -0.70 2.69
C SER A 191 -18.25 -0.83 1.42
N MET A 192 -18.66 -0.12 0.35
CA MET A 192 -17.94 -0.16 -0.93
C MET A 192 -16.96 1.02 -1.10
N GLN A 193 -16.83 1.88 -0.10
CA GLN A 193 -16.04 3.10 -0.18
C GLN A 193 -15.25 3.36 1.11
N ILE A 194 -14.09 4.01 0.95
CA ILE A 194 -13.27 4.56 2.04
C ILE A 194 -12.51 5.79 1.53
N GLY A 195 -12.36 6.80 2.38
CA GLY A 195 -11.58 8.00 2.05
C GLY A 195 -10.09 7.73 2.08
N ARG A 196 -9.34 8.36 1.17
CA ARG A 196 -7.87 8.22 1.09
C ARG A 196 -7.17 8.69 2.36
N GLU A 197 -7.67 9.74 2.98
CA GLU A 197 -7.14 10.24 4.25
C GLU A 197 -7.39 9.23 5.38
N THR A 198 -8.57 8.61 5.42
CA THR A 198 -8.91 7.56 6.39
C THR A 198 -8.02 6.33 6.20
N VAL A 199 -7.77 5.92 4.94
CA VAL A 199 -6.82 4.84 4.61
C VAL A 199 -5.40 5.20 5.07
N ALA A 200 -4.95 6.43 4.83
CA ALA A 200 -3.63 6.87 5.21
C ALA A 200 -3.43 6.82 6.73
N GLN A 201 -4.43 7.27 7.51
CA GLN A 201 -4.40 7.15 8.97
C GLN A 201 -4.30 5.68 9.39
N TRP A 202 -5.14 4.81 8.83
CA TRP A 202 -5.10 3.38 9.14
C TRP A 202 -3.75 2.75 8.81
N LEU A 203 -3.11 3.10 7.67
CA LEU A 203 -1.80 2.59 7.29
C LEU A 203 -0.70 3.00 8.29
N VAL A 204 -0.76 4.23 8.78
CA VAL A 204 0.17 4.73 9.82
C VAL A 204 -0.07 3.99 11.13
N ASP A 205 -1.31 3.90 11.59
CA ASP A 205 -1.65 3.20 12.83
C ASP A 205 -1.30 1.71 12.78
N ALA A 206 -1.45 1.08 11.61
CA ALA A 206 -1.14 -0.33 11.38
C ALA A 206 0.35 -0.67 11.57
N VAL A 207 1.26 0.31 11.49
CA VAL A 207 2.69 0.08 11.73
C VAL A 207 2.94 -0.50 13.12
N ASP A 208 2.20 -0.04 14.12
CA ASP A 208 2.34 -0.44 15.54
C ASP A 208 1.38 -1.55 15.97
N ARG A 209 0.68 -2.17 15.01
CA ARG A 209 -0.31 -3.20 15.28
C ARG A 209 0.24 -4.61 15.02
N ASP A 210 0.75 -5.25 16.07
CA ASP A 210 1.28 -6.63 16.00
C ASP A 210 0.18 -7.66 15.65
N ASP A 211 -1.07 -7.37 16.03
CA ASP A 211 -2.23 -8.21 15.71
C ASP A 211 -2.51 -8.30 14.22
N LEU A 212 -1.93 -7.41 13.41
CA LEU A 212 -2.06 -7.39 11.94
C LEU A 212 -0.90 -8.09 11.21
N HIS A 213 0.11 -8.62 11.90
CA HIS A 213 1.21 -9.33 11.24
C HIS A 213 0.71 -10.56 10.48
N GLY A 214 1.11 -10.67 9.21
CA GLY A 214 0.70 -11.75 8.31
C GLY A 214 -0.76 -11.69 7.87
N LYS A 215 -1.43 -10.53 8.00
CA LYS A 215 -2.85 -10.40 7.70
C LYS A 215 -3.17 -9.47 6.54
N THR A 216 -4.31 -9.75 5.92
CA THR A 216 -4.84 -9.02 4.77
C THR A 216 -6.26 -8.49 5.04
N PRO A 217 -6.48 -7.64 6.07
CA PRO A 217 -7.80 -7.08 6.32
C PRO A 217 -8.30 -6.28 5.12
N ILE A 218 -9.60 -6.42 4.85
CA ILE A 218 -10.29 -5.53 3.92
C ILE A 218 -10.75 -4.32 4.73
N ILE A 219 -10.29 -3.13 4.34
CA ILE A 219 -10.55 -1.89 5.03
C ILE A 219 -11.61 -1.08 4.30
N SER A 220 -12.66 -0.73 5.03
CA SER A 220 -13.78 0.09 4.57
C SER A 220 -14.21 1.05 5.68
N ILE A 221 -15.19 1.91 5.43
CA ILE A 221 -15.86 2.65 6.50
C ILE A 221 -17.09 1.89 6.96
N GLY A 222 -17.37 1.93 8.26
CA GLY A 222 -18.58 1.39 8.87
C GLY A 222 -19.82 2.24 8.57
#